data_00060ebeedd244721be04de80bc44cf4
#
_entry.id   00060ebeedd244721be04de80bc44cf4
#
_cell.length_a   1.000
_cell.length_b   1.000
_cell.length_c   1.000
_cell.angle_alpha   90.00
_cell.angle_beta   90.00
_cell.angle_gamma   90.00
#
_symmetry.space_group_name_H-M   'P 1'
#
loop_
_entity.id
_entity.type
_entity.pdbx_description
1 polymer ?
#
loop_
_entity_poly.entity_id
_entity_poly.type
_entity_poly.pdbx_seq_one_letter_code
_entity_poly.pdbx_strand_id
1 'polypeptide(L)'
;MGWNHIIVGAGSAGCVMAKRLSEAGRKVLLLEAGGRDNYHWVHIPVGYLYCIGNPRTDWLYKTAEEPGLNGRALLYPRGKVLGGCSSINGMLYLRGQAADYDGWRQMGLTGWGWDDVLPMFKRSEDYVEGTSEMHGAGGEWRVENQRLRWDVLDDWMKAAEAWGLPATRDFNTGDNEGVGYFRVNQRNGWRMNTAKAFVRTTQGDTLSVETQAQVKRLVIEQGRVVGVVYDQRGTEKEARCSGELVLSAGAIGSPQILQLSGVGPGALLQKHGIAVQHEQPEVGANLQDHLQLRCAWRLKDALTLNTLSATLWGKAKIGLEYALRRTGPMSMAPSQMGAFSRSSERVETADLEYHVQPLTLEAFGQPLHDFPGLTASVCNLRPESRGVVEITSPDYREAPRIAPNYLSTEGDRAVAVAAIRQSREIMAQMPMAKYAPEEIKPGPAYQSDEEMAKAAGEVGTTIFHPTCTVRMGADEAAPLDAQLRFRGLGGLRVVDASVMPKITSGNTNSPTIMIAEKAAEMMLAG
;
A
#
# COMPACT_ATOMS: atom_id res chain seq x y z
N MET A 1 -21.19 -29.78 6.77
CA MET A 1 -20.12 -29.46 7.71
C MET A 1 -19.75 -27.98 7.53
N GLY A 2 -19.81 -27.19 8.60
CA GLY A 2 -19.54 -25.74 8.54
C GLY A 2 -18.06 -25.40 8.41
N TRP A 3 -17.75 -24.14 8.08
CA TRP A 3 -16.40 -23.59 8.10
C TRP A 3 -15.91 -23.38 9.52
N ASN A 4 -14.62 -23.55 9.78
CA ASN A 4 -14.02 -23.10 11.03
C ASN A 4 -13.84 -21.57 10.97
N HIS A 5 -13.32 -21.06 9.86
CA HIS A 5 -13.10 -19.63 9.65
C HIS A 5 -13.60 -19.18 8.29
N ILE A 6 -14.08 -17.94 8.23
CA ILE A 6 -14.37 -17.23 6.99
C ILE A 6 -13.41 -16.04 6.93
N ILE A 7 -12.73 -15.87 5.79
CA ILE A 7 -11.84 -14.73 5.53
C ILE A 7 -12.46 -13.90 4.42
N VAL A 8 -12.71 -12.63 4.69
CA VAL A 8 -13.30 -11.68 3.74
C VAL A 8 -12.23 -10.80 3.13
N GLY A 9 -12.01 -10.98 1.83
CA GLY A 9 -10.96 -10.31 1.05
C GLY A 9 -9.72 -11.19 0.89
N ALA A 10 -9.39 -11.52 -0.36
CA ALA A 10 -8.18 -12.26 -0.72
C ALA A 10 -7.05 -11.31 -1.17
N GLY A 11 -6.85 -10.25 -0.42
CA GLY A 11 -5.74 -9.31 -0.56
C GLY A 11 -4.47 -9.80 0.14
N SER A 12 -3.56 -8.86 0.41
CA SER A 12 -2.25 -9.16 1.01
C SER A 12 -2.36 -9.92 2.32
N ALA A 13 -3.21 -9.48 3.24
CA ALA A 13 -3.42 -10.15 4.52
C ALA A 13 -4.25 -11.42 4.39
N GLY A 14 -5.39 -11.36 3.71
CA GLY A 14 -6.30 -12.50 3.63
C GLY A 14 -5.69 -13.74 3.00
N CYS A 15 -4.79 -13.59 2.02
CA CYS A 15 -4.06 -14.71 1.42
C CYS A 15 -3.12 -15.40 2.43
N VAL A 16 -2.45 -14.63 3.28
CA VAL A 16 -1.58 -15.17 4.36
C VAL A 16 -2.43 -15.90 5.39
N MET A 17 -3.49 -15.25 5.89
CA MET A 17 -4.40 -15.85 6.87
C MET A 17 -4.98 -17.16 6.35
N ALA A 18 -5.43 -17.20 5.09
CA ALA A 18 -5.99 -18.39 4.47
C ALA A 18 -4.99 -19.56 4.46
N LYS A 19 -3.74 -19.30 4.07
CA LYS A 19 -2.69 -20.32 4.08
C LYS A 19 -2.42 -20.82 5.49
N ARG A 20 -2.10 -19.92 6.41
CA ARG A 20 -1.66 -20.32 7.77
C ARG A 20 -2.73 -21.09 8.53
N LEU A 21 -3.99 -20.64 8.45
CA LEU A 21 -5.10 -21.35 9.13
C LEU A 21 -5.43 -22.69 8.47
N SER A 22 -5.44 -22.76 7.14
CA SER A 22 -5.77 -24.01 6.45
C SER A 22 -4.69 -25.08 6.60
N GLU A 23 -3.40 -24.71 6.54
CA GLU A 23 -2.29 -25.63 6.78
C GLU A 23 -2.22 -26.13 8.23
N ALA A 24 -2.80 -25.38 9.18
CA ALA A 24 -3.04 -25.84 10.57
C ALA A 24 -4.30 -26.72 10.70
N GLY A 25 -4.87 -27.21 9.60
CA GLY A 25 -6.01 -28.14 9.58
C GLY A 25 -7.37 -27.48 9.77
N ARG A 26 -7.47 -26.12 9.76
CA ARG A 26 -8.75 -25.43 9.88
C ARG A 26 -9.45 -25.36 8.52
N LYS A 27 -10.76 -25.63 8.46
CA LYS A 27 -11.58 -25.44 7.26
C LYS A 27 -11.83 -23.96 7.05
N VAL A 28 -11.26 -23.41 5.98
CA VAL A 28 -11.28 -21.98 5.68
C VAL A 28 -12.05 -21.70 4.39
N LEU A 29 -12.97 -20.75 4.44
CA LEU A 29 -13.58 -20.14 3.26
C LEU A 29 -12.94 -18.76 3.04
N LEU A 30 -12.28 -18.56 1.91
CA LEU A 30 -11.73 -17.28 1.48
C LEU A 30 -12.62 -16.67 0.39
N LEU A 31 -13.18 -15.49 0.67
CA LEU A 31 -14.08 -14.76 -0.23
C LEU A 31 -13.34 -13.58 -0.87
N GLU A 32 -13.41 -13.48 -2.20
CA GLU A 32 -12.83 -12.37 -2.98
C GLU A 32 -13.91 -11.73 -3.87
N ALA A 33 -14.07 -10.40 -3.74
CA ALA A 33 -15.04 -9.65 -4.54
C ALA A 33 -14.70 -9.62 -6.03
N GLY A 34 -13.42 -9.56 -6.36
CA GLY A 34 -12.92 -9.59 -7.72
C GLY A 34 -12.82 -10.97 -8.32
N GLY A 35 -12.31 -11.03 -9.55
CA GLY A 35 -12.05 -12.27 -10.27
C GLY A 35 -10.72 -12.93 -9.89
N ARG A 36 -10.41 -14.03 -10.58
CA ARG A 36 -9.08 -14.65 -10.50
C ARG A 36 -8.02 -13.75 -11.11
N ASP A 37 -6.78 -13.88 -10.65
CA ASP A 37 -5.60 -13.13 -11.14
C ASP A 37 -5.06 -13.69 -12.46
N ASN A 38 -5.94 -14.10 -13.39
CA ASN A 38 -5.58 -14.69 -14.70
C ASN A 38 -5.43 -13.65 -15.82
N TYR A 39 -5.50 -12.35 -15.52
CA TYR A 39 -5.20 -11.30 -16.47
C TYR A 39 -3.67 -11.18 -16.61
N HIS A 40 -3.14 -11.37 -17.83
CA HIS A 40 -1.70 -11.48 -18.06
C HIS A 40 -0.90 -10.27 -17.52
N TRP A 41 -1.48 -9.06 -17.57
CA TRP A 41 -0.84 -7.85 -17.06
C TRP A 41 -0.64 -7.86 -15.55
N VAL A 42 -1.42 -8.62 -14.78
CA VAL A 42 -1.17 -8.82 -13.34
C VAL A 42 0.21 -9.45 -13.10
N HIS A 43 0.71 -10.24 -14.04
CA HIS A 43 1.94 -11.00 -13.88
C HIS A 43 3.19 -10.29 -14.39
N ILE A 44 3.04 -9.39 -15.36
CA ILE A 44 4.13 -8.60 -15.93
C ILE A 44 4.36 -7.39 -15.02
N PRO A 45 5.61 -7.11 -14.57
CA PRO A 45 5.86 -6.04 -13.60
C PRO A 45 5.30 -4.67 -14.00
N VAL A 46 5.55 -4.22 -15.23
CA VAL A 46 5.01 -2.94 -15.74
C VAL A 46 3.48 -2.98 -15.95
N GLY A 47 2.88 -4.14 -15.85
CA GLY A 47 1.45 -4.36 -16.11
C GLY A 47 0.49 -3.64 -15.13
N TYR A 48 1.00 -3.09 -14.01
CA TYR A 48 0.20 -2.22 -13.14
C TYR A 48 -0.44 -1.06 -13.92
N LEU A 49 0.21 -0.57 -14.99
CA LEU A 49 -0.32 0.47 -15.88
C LEU A 49 -1.61 0.07 -16.59
N TYR A 50 -1.85 -1.23 -16.76
CA TYR A 50 -3.05 -1.78 -17.43
C TYR A 50 -4.05 -2.37 -16.41
N CYS A 51 -3.65 -2.49 -15.16
CA CYS A 51 -4.48 -3.00 -14.07
C CYS A 51 -5.17 -1.87 -13.30
N ILE A 52 -4.47 -0.76 -13.06
CA ILE A 52 -5.02 0.44 -12.43
C ILE A 52 -5.96 1.15 -13.43
N GLY A 53 -7.14 1.55 -12.95
CA GLY A 53 -8.20 2.12 -13.80
C GLY A 53 -8.96 1.09 -14.64
N ASN A 54 -8.67 -0.21 -14.49
CA ASN A 54 -9.36 -1.29 -15.21
C ASN A 54 -10.41 -1.95 -14.30
N PRO A 55 -11.71 -1.93 -14.64
CA PRO A 55 -12.77 -2.48 -13.80
C PRO A 55 -12.65 -3.99 -13.56
N ARG A 56 -11.81 -4.70 -14.33
CA ARG A 56 -11.50 -6.11 -14.12
C ARG A 56 -10.63 -6.35 -12.88
N THR A 57 -9.80 -5.36 -12.49
CA THR A 57 -8.75 -5.51 -11.49
C THR A 57 -8.73 -4.40 -10.43
N ASP A 58 -9.53 -3.34 -10.62
CA ASP A 58 -9.54 -2.15 -9.78
C ASP A 58 -10.97 -1.82 -9.34
N TRP A 59 -11.13 -1.38 -8.08
CA TRP A 59 -12.40 -0.87 -7.53
C TRP A 59 -12.81 0.48 -8.14
N LEU A 60 -11.90 1.20 -8.78
CA LEU A 60 -12.11 2.51 -9.40
C LEU A 60 -12.52 3.61 -8.40
N TYR A 61 -12.09 3.52 -7.15
CA TYR A 61 -12.39 4.53 -6.16
C TYR A 61 -11.78 5.89 -6.50
N LYS A 62 -12.42 6.94 -5.96
CA LYS A 62 -11.91 8.32 -5.96
C LYS A 62 -12.06 8.90 -4.57
N THR A 63 -11.19 9.84 -4.22
CA THR A 63 -11.38 10.65 -3.02
C THR A 63 -12.54 11.63 -3.20
N ALA A 64 -13.03 12.14 -2.09
CA ALA A 64 -13.76 13.41 -2.10
C ALA A 64 -12.85 14.53 -2.64
N GLU A 65 -13.43 15.69 -2.93
CA GLU A 65 -12.65 16.90 -3.17
C GLU A 65 -11.85 17.26 -1.91
N GLU A 66 -10.54 17.44 -2.06
CA GLU A 66 -9.60 17.67 -0.97
C GLU A 66 -9.22 19.15 -0.90
N PRO A 67 -9.62 19.89 0.16
CA PRO A 67 -9.29 21.31 0.30
C PRO A 67 -7.78 21.58 0.25
N GLY A 68 -6.96 20.73 0.91
CA GLY A 68 -5.50 20.85 0.90
C GLY A 68 -4.86 20.54 -0.46
N LEU A 69 -5.62 19.95 -1.39
CA LEU A 69 -5.20 19.73 -2.78
C LEU A 69 -5.91 20.71 -3.76
N ASN A 70 -6.21 21.90 -3.32
CA ASN A 70 -6.87 22.95 -4.14
C ASN A 70 -8.22 22.49 -4.72
N GLY A 71 -9.00 21.70 -3.97
CA GLY A 71 -10.29 21.17 -4.37
C GLY A 71 -10.23 19.97 -5.33
N ARG A 72 -9.07 19.41 -5.61
CA ARG A 72 -8.95 18.22 -6.50
C ARG A 72 -9.40 16.95 -5.82
N ALA A 73 -10.10 16.10 -6.55
CA ALA A 73 -10.32 14.70 -6.22
C ALA A 73 -9.27 13.81 -6.90
N LEU A 74 -8.80 12.80 -6.21
CA LEU A 74 -7.77 11.89 -6.72
C LEU A 74 -8.37 10.52 -7.08
N LEU A 75 -7.81 9.87 -8.10
CA LEU A 75 -8.00 8.44 -8.30
C LEU A 75 -7.40 7.69 -7.12
N TYR A 76 -8.13 6.70 -6.60
CA TYR A 76 -7.75 5.95 -5.39
C TYR A 76 -7.79 4.43 -5.63
N PRO A 77 -6.96 3.90 -6.55
CA PRO A 77 -7.03 2.51 -6.98
C PRO A 77 -6.82 1.51 -5.85
N ARG A 78 -7.69 0.52 -5.80
CA ARG A 78 -7.61 -0.65 -4.92
C ARG A 78 -7.83 -1.92 -5.71
N GLY A 79 -7.03 -2.94 -5.46
CA GLY A 79 -7.16 -4.22 -6.19
C GLY A 79 -8.50 -4.91 -5.94
N LYS A 80 -9.24 -5.19 -7.03
CA LYS A 80 -10.47 -6.00 -7.07
C LYS A 80 -10.18 -7.29 -7.84
N VAL A 81 -9.33 -8.10 -7.28
CA VAL A 81 -8.80 -9.32 -7.91
C VAL A 81 -8.11 -10.17 -6.85
N LEU A 82 -8.05 -11.47 -7.06
CA LEU A 82 -7.30 -12.38 -6.19
C LEU A 82 -5.84 -11.90 -6.00
N GLY A 83 -5.39 -11.76 -4.77
CA GLY A 83 -4.15 -11.09 -4.38
C GLY A 83 -4.33 -9.60 -4.04
N GLY A 84 -5.52 -9.03 -4.27
CA GLY A 84 -5.84 -7.64 -3.94
C GLY A 84 -4.83 -6.64 -4.52
N CYS A 85 -4.42 -5.66 -3.69
CA CYS A 85 -3.46 -4.64 -4.10
C CYS A 85 -2.09 -5.21 -4.48
N SER A 86 -1.65 -6.37 -3.97
CA SER A 86 -0.39 -7.00 -4.38
C SER A 86 -0.38 -7.41 -5.86
N SER A 87 -1.55 -7.56 -6.48
CA SER A 87 -1.72 -7.87 -7.90
C SER A 87 -1.58 -6.64 -8.82
N ILE A 88 -1.70 -5.41 -8.28
CA ILE A 88 -1.69 -4.16 -9.06
C ILE A 88 -0.71 -3.10 -8.55
N ASN A 89 0.00 -3.32 -7.44
CA ASN A 89 0.91 -2.37 -6.82
C ASN A 89 2.27 -2.26 -7.55
N GLY A 90 3.13 -1.37 -7.04
CA GLY A 90 4.49 -1.15 -7.54
C GLY A 90 5.51 -2.21 -7.15
N MET A 91 5.16 -3.25 -6.41
CA MET A 91 6.03 -4.36 -5.97
C MET A 91 7.21 -3.97 -5.08
N LEU A 92 7.32 -2.76 -4.60
CA LEU A 92 8.42 -2.36 -3.73
C LEU A 92 8.31 -3.09 -2.39
N TYR A 93 9.45 -3.62 -1.92
CA TYR A 93 9.54 -4.31 -0.64
C TYR A 93 10.15 -3.38 0.39
N LEU A 94 9.32 -2.91 1.32
CA LEU A 94 9.71 -2.05 2.43
C LEU A 94 8.98 -2.49 3.70
N ARG A 95 9.69 -2.45 4.83
CA ARG A 95 9.16 -2.85 6.13
C ARG A 95 8.76 -1.65 7.00
N GLY A 96 9.19 -0.45 6.65
CA GLY A 96 9.17 0.71 7.54
C GLY A 96 10.41 0.72 8.45
N GLN A 97 10.33 1.49 9.52
CA GLN A 97 11.42 1.67 10.49
C GLN A 97 11.14 0.90 11.78
N ALA A 98 12.18 0.53 12.52
CA ALA A 98 12.02 -0.01 13.88
C ALA A 98 11.23 0.93 14.79
N ALA A 99 11.48 2.23 14.63
CA ALA A 99 10.78 3.30 15.37
C ALA A 99 9.25 3.31 15.16
N ASP A 100 8.75 2.86 14.01
CA ASP A 100 7.30 2.77 13.77
C ASP A 100 6.66 1.78 14.74
N TYR A 101 7.23 0.58 14.83
CA TYR A 101 6.73 -0.54 15.65
C TYR A 101 6.99 -0.31 17.13
N ASP A 102 8.16 0.22 17.48
CA ASP A 102 8.45 0.60 18.86
C ASP A 102 7.53 1.74 19.33
N GLY A 103 7.15 2.64 18.41
CA GLY A 103 6.10 3.63 18.64
C GLY A 103 4.73 2.99 18.92
N TRP A 104 4.36 1.92 18.19
CA TRP A 104 3.12 1.17 18.48
C TRP A 104 3.18 0.53 19.88
N ARG A 105 4.32 -0.07 20.26
CA ARG A 105 4.53 -0.62 21.60
C ARG A 105 4.41 0.47 22.67
N GLN A 106 4.98 1.65 22.44
CA GLN A 106 4.88 2.80 23.36
C GLN A 106 3.45 3.32 23.53
N MET A 107 2.59 3.12 22.52
CA MET A 107 1.15 3.40 22.61
C MET A 107 0.39 2.34 23.43
N GLY A 108 1.08 1.42 24.11
CA GLY A 108 0.50 0.37 24.93
C GLY A 108 0.20 -0.95 24.18
N LEU A 109 0.59 -1.07 22.93
CA LEU A 109 0.40 -2.27 22.13
C LEU A 109 1.56 -3.26 22.36
N THR A 110 1.56 -3.91 23.52
CA THR A 110 2.57 -4.92 23.87
C THR A 110 2.59 -6.04 22.84
N GLY A 111 3.79 -6.46 22.43
CA GLY A 111 3.99 -7.49 21.41
C GLY A 111 4.01 -6.93 19.97
N TRP A 112 4.01 -5.61 19.78
CA TRP A 112 4.07 -4.97 18.47
C TRP A 112 5.33 -4.12 18.26
N GLY A 113 6.35 -4.23 19.13
CA GLY A 113 7.65 -3.60 18.91
C GLY A 113 8.45 -4.28 17.80
N TRP A 114 9.55 -3.64 17.37
CA TRP A 114 10.39 -4.15 16.28
C TRP A 114 10.85 -5.60 16.51
N ASP A 115 11.33 -5.92 17.70
CA ASP A 115 11.79 -7.27 18.04
C ASP A 115 10.66 -8.32 17.97
N ASP A 116 9.41 -7.91 18.23
CA ASP A 116 8.22 -8.77 18.16
C ASP A 116 7.77 -9.03 16.72
N VAL A 117 7.98 -8.06 15.81
CA VAL A 117 7.45 -8.13 14.43
C VAL A 117 8.50 -8.58 13.41
N LEU A 118 9.79 -8.39 13.67
CA LEU A 118 10.87 -8.82 12.78
C LEU A 118 10.82 -10.33 12.46
N PRO A 119 10.56 -11.24 13.42
CA PRO A 119 10.38 -12.65 13.12
C PRO A 119 9.23 -12.93 12.13
N MET A 120 8.14 -12.12 12.19
CA MET A 120 6.99 -12.27 11.29
C MET A 120 7.35 -11.85 9.85
N PHE A 121 8.13 -10.79 9.68
CA PHE A 121 8.67 -10.42 8.36
C PHE A 121 9.55 -11.54 7.79
N LYS A 122 10.47 -12.07 8.59
CA LYS A 122 11.42 -13.12 8.17
C LYS A 122 10.73 -14.44 7.83
N ARG A 123 9.61 -14.75 8.49
CA ARG A 123 8.87 -16.00 8.31
C ARG A 123 8.36 -16.20 6.89
N SER A 124 7.79 -15.16 6.29
CA SER A 124 7.27 -15.24 4.91
C SER A 124 8.30 -14.90 3.84
N GLU A 125 9.44 -14.34 4.20
CA GLU A 125 10.42 -13.81 3.27
C GLU A 125 11.28 -14.89 2.60
N ASP A 126 11.50 -14.74 1.29
CA ASP A 126 12.51 -15.46 0.51
C ASP A 126 13.45 -14.40 -0.11
N TYR A 127 14.42 -13.92 0.69
CA TYR A 127 15.32 -12.84 0.31
C TYR A 127 16.42 -13.31 -0.63
N VAL A 128 16.71 -12.55 -1.68
CA VAL A 128 17.63 -12.94 -2.75
C VAL A 128 19.06 -13.22 -2.27
N GLU A 129 19.51 -12.54 -1.24
CA GLU A 129 20.86 -12.69 -0.69
C GLU A 129 20.93 -13.71 0.46
N GLY A 130 19.81 -14.40 0.74
CA GLY A 130 19.74 -15.43 1.77
C GLY A 130 19.41 -14.91 3.16
N THR A 131 19.64 -15.75 4.16
CA THR A 131 19.30 -15.46 5.56
C THR A 131 20.35 -14.56 6.22
N SER A 132 19.90 -13.62 7.03
CA SER A 132 20.73 -12.77 7.87
C SER A 132 20.02 -12.47 9.21
N GLU A 133 20.61 -11.61 10.04
CA GLU A 133 19.92 -11.09 11.23
C GLU A 133 18.61 -10.39 10.85
N MET A 134 18.60 -9.66 9.74
CA MET A 134 17.45 -8.89 9.28
C MET A 134 16.57 -9.65 8.29
N HIS A 135 17.06 -10.66 7.57
CA HIS A 135 16.34 -11.32 6.49
C HIS A 135 16.10 -12.80 6.70
N GLY A 136 14.97 -13.27 6.15
CA GLY A 136 14.61 -14.67 6.01
C GLY A 136 14.85 -15.19 4.58
N ALA A 137 14.98 -16.51 4.43
CA ALA A 137 15.03 -17.16 3.13
C ALA A 137 14.17 -18.42 3.13
N GLY A 138 13.67 -18.79 1.95
CA GLY A 138 12.85 -19.99 1.78
C GLY A 138 11.37 -19.81 2.12
N GLY A 139 10.93 -18.62 2.52
CA GLY A 139 9.52 -18.29 2.67
C GLY A 139 8.81 -18.13 1.32
N GLU A 140 7.52 -17.84 1.36
CA GLU A 140 6.68 -17.76 0.16
C GLU A 140 6.84 -16.42 -0.58
N TRP A 141 7.23 -15.34 0.12
CA TRP A 141 7.25 -13.97 -0.36
C TRP A 141 8.62 -13.60 -0.92
N ARG A 142 8.81 -13.87 -2.22
CA ARG A 142 10.09 -13.61 -2.89
C ARG A 142 10.42 -12.13 -2.96
N VAL A 143 11.67 -11.79 -2.59
CA VAL A 143 12.27 -10.45 -2.66
C VAL A 143 13.53 -10.51 -3.50
N GLU A 144 13.59 -9.74 -4.59
CA GLU A 144 14.70 -9.73 -5.55
C GLU A 144 15.25 -8.32 -5.78
N ASN A 145 16.44 -8.28 -6.38
CA ASN A 145 17.00 -7.06 -6.97
C ASN A 145 16.20 -6.67 -8.21
N GLN A 146 16.18 -5.38 -8.52
CA GLN A 146 15.66 -4.90 -9.80
C GLN A 146 16.50 -5.42 -10.97
N ARG A 147 15.84 -5.72 -12.09
CA ARG A 147 16.45 -6.32 -13.27
C ARG A 147 16.80 -5.30 -14.36
N LEU A 148 16.89 -4.04 -13.99
CA LEU A 148 17.21 -2.91 -14.86
C LEU A 148 17.91 -1.84 -14.03
N ARG A 149 18.93 -1.19 -14.64
CA ARG A 149 19.59 0.01 -14.13
C ARG A 149 19.57 1.10 -15.19
N TRP A 150 19.67 2.35 -14.73
CA TRP A 150 19.69 3.53 -15.57
C TRP A 150 20.82 4.46 -15.14
N ASP A 151 21.67 4.88 -16.07
CA ASP A 151 22.77 5.80 -15.75
C ASP A 151 22.26 7.08 -15.08
N VAL A 152 21.12 7.61 -15.53
CA VAL A 152 20.51 8.81 -14.95
C VAL A 152 20.07 8.60 -13.49
N LEU A 153 19.68 7.40 -13.10
CA LEU A 153 19.36 7.07 -11.70
C LEU A 153 20.62 6.86 -10.87
N ASP A 154 21.65 6.22 -11.44
CA ASP A 154 22.96 6.08 -10.77
C ASP A 154 23.62 7.45 -10.54
N ASP A 155 23.44 8.42 -11.45
CA ASP A 155 23.91 9.79 -11.25
C ASP A 155 23.03 10.58 -10.27
N TRP A 156 21.72 10.35 -10.25
CA TRP A 156 20.86 10.92 -9.20
C TRP A 156 21.24 10.40 -7.81
N MET A 157 21.58 9.11 -7.69
CA MET A 157 22.10 8.53 -6.44
C MET A 157 23.36 9.25 -5.97
N LYS A 158 24.34 9.45 -6.88
CA LYS A 158 25.55 10.23 -6.57
C LYS A 158 25.26 11.69 -6.19
N ALA A 159 24.21 12.29 -6.78
CA ALA A 159 23.77 13.62 -6.42
C ALA A 159 23.20 13.66 -5.00
N ALA A 160 22.40 12.66 -4.63
CA ALA A 160 21.87 12.53 -3.27
C ALA A 160 22.99 12.26 -2.24
N GLU A 161 24.02 11.46 -2.60
CA GLU A 161 25.21 11.27 -1.78
C GLU A 161 26.01 12.59 -1.62
N ALA A 162 26.20 13.35 -2.71
CA ALA A 162 26.85 14.65 -2.67
C ALA A 162 26.08 15.70 -1.86
N TRP A 163 24.76 15.58 -1.79
CA TRP A 163 23.90 16.40 -0.94
C TRP A 163 24.02 16.00 0.55
N GLY A 164 24.43 14.76 0.86
CA GLY A 164 24.69 14.30 2.23
C GLY A 164 23.99 13.02 2.65
N LEU A 165 23.22 12.34 1.77
CA LEU A 165 22.61 11.06 2.10
C LEU A 165 23.61 9.91 2.01
N PRO A 166 23.66 8.98 2.96
CA PRO A 166 24.49 7.80 2.85
C PRO A 166 23.94 6.85 1.76
N ALA A 167 24.87 6.22 1.00
CA ALA A 167 24.47 5.13 0.13
C ALA A 167 24.02 3.92 0.95
N THR A 168 22.92 3.30 0.56
CA THR A 168 22.46 2.04 1.17
C THR A 168 22.19 0.97 0.12
N ARG A 169 22.41 -0.28 0.50
CA ARG A 169 22.03 -1.44 -0.31
C ARG A 169 20.69 -2.05 0.13
N ASP A 170 20.22 -1.65 1.32
CA ASP A 170 19.03 -2.22 1.91
C ASP A 170 18.34 -1.24 2.86
N PHE A 171 17.08 -0.96 2.60
CA PHE A 171 16.21 -0.09 3.41
C PHE A 171 15.45 -0.86 4.51
N ASN A 172 15.70 -2.17 4.69
CA ASN A 172 14.88 -3.05 5.54
C ASN A 172 15.61 -3.55 6.78
N THR A 173 16.56 -2.77 7.27
CA THR A 173 17.40 -3.10 8.43
C THR A 173 16.92 -2.47 9.75
N GLY A 174 15.71 -1.87 9.75
CA GLY A 174 15.16 -1.14 10.90
C GLY A 174 15.43 0.36 10.87
N ASP A 175 16.46 0.79 10.16
CA ASP A 175 16.70 2.17 9.75
C ASP A 175 16.75 2.20 8.22
N ASN A 176 15.97 3.10 7.62
CA ASN A 176 15.87 3.21 6.17
C ASN A 176 16.54 4.48 5.61
N GLU A 177 17.20 5.33 6.43
CA GLU A 177 17.88 6.55 5.96
C GLU A 177 18.96 6.22 4.94
N GLY A 178 18.94 6.92 3.80
CA GLY A 178 19.93 6.76 2.73
C GLY A 178 19.34 6.72 1.33
N VAL A 179 20.19 6.44 0.34
CA VAL A 179 19.81 6.36 -1.08
C VAL A 179 20.28 5.04 -1.70
N GLY A 180 19.41 4.41 -2.50
CA GLY A 180 19.72 3.12 -3.14
C GLY A 180 18.60 2.60 -4.04
N TYR A 181 18.85 1.46 -4.67
CA TYR A 181 17.82 0.75 -5.45
C TYR A 181 16.88 -0.03 -4.55
N PHE A 182 15.58 0.12 -4.75
CA PHE A 182 14.58 -0.68 -4.03
C PHE A 182 14.67 -2.17 -4.37
N ARG A 183 14.44 -3.00 -3.35
CA ARG A 183 14.10 -4.42 -3.55
C ARG A 183 12.66 -4.55 -4.04
N VAL A 184 12.36 -5.62 -4.77
CA VAL A 184 11.05 -5.83 -5.40
C VAL A 184 10.51 -7.23 -5.18
N ASN A 185 9.19 -7.32 -5.08
CA ASN A 185 8.47 -8.59 -5.01
C ASN A 185 8.29 -9.17 -6.42
N GLN A 186 9.36 -9.76 -6.90
CA GLN A 186 9.43 -10.44 -8.19
C GLN A 186 10.10 -11.81 -8.03
N ARG A 187 9.80 -12.72 -8.95
CA ARG A 187 10.56 -13.96 -9.14
C ARG A 187 10.92 -14.09 -10.61
N ASN A 188 12.21 -13.99 -10.92
CA ASN A 188 12.73 -14.08 -12.28
C ASN A 188 12.05 -13.12 -13.27
N GLY A 189 11.82 -11.88 -12.86
CA GLY A 189 11.18 -10.85 -13.69
C GLY A 189 9.66 -10.97 -13.83
N TRP A 190 9.00 -11.84 -13.07
CA TRP A 190 7.55 -11.91 -12.93
C TRP A 190 7.12 -11.31 -11.59
N ARG A 191 6.01 -10.55 -11.59
CA ARG A 191 5.37 -10.13 -10.34
C ARG A 191 5.08 -11.33 -9.43
N MET A 192 5.45 -11.19 -8.17
CA MET A 192 5.00 -12.06 -7.09
C MET A 192 3.86 -11.36 -6.35
N ASN A 193 2.63 -11.84 -6.53
CA ASN A 193 1.49 -11.39 -5.75
C ASN A 193 1.16 -12.40 -4.63
N THR A 194 0.38 -12.02 -3.65
CA THR A 194 0.07 -12.87 -2.50
C THR A 194 -0.77 -14.09 -2.86
N ALA A 195 -1.54 -14.05 -3.95
CA ALA A 195 -2.22 -15.24 -4.45
C ALA A 195 -1.24 -16.32 -4.92
N LYS A 196 -0.14 -15.93 -5.60
CA LYS A 196 0.92 -16.87 -6.01
C LYS A 196 1.71 -17.35 -4.81
N ALA A 197 2.06 -16.43 -3.91
CA ALA A 197 2.90 -16.74 -2.77
C ALA A 197 2.20 -17.65 -1.77
N PHE A 198 0.97 -17.35 -1.42
CA PHE A 198 0.29 -18.01 -0.30
C PHE A 198 -0.83 -18.95 -0.76
N VAL A 199 -1.82 -18.48 -1.55
CA VAL A 199 -2.99 -19.30 -1.89
C VAL A 199 -2.63 -20.50 -2.77
N ARG A 200 -1.81 -20.30 -3.83
CA ARG A 200 -1.43 -21.39 -4.73
C ARG A 200 -0.42 -22.38 -4.16
N THR A 201 0.26 -22.00 -3.09
CA THR A 201 1.22 -22.85 -2.40
C THR A 201 0.63 -23.54 -1.18
N THR A 202 -0.63 -23.24 -0.81
CA THR A 202 -1.35 -23.89 0.29
C THR A 202 -1.49 -25.38 0.00
N GLN A 203 -1.14 -26.20 0.99
CA GLN A 203 -1.23 -27.65 0.91
C GLN A 203 -2.50 -28.16 1.62
N GLY A 204 -3.03 -29.30 1.14
CA GLY A 204 -4.25 -29.89 1.68
C GLY A 204 -5.52 -29.40 0.99
N ASP A 205 -6.66 -29.85 1.50
CA ASP A 205 -8.00 -29.62 0.96
C ASP A 205 -8.93 -28.78 1.89
N THR A 206 -8.34 -28.15 2.89
CA THR A 206 -9.04 -27.37 3.92
C THR A 206 -9.34 -25.93 3.50
N LEU A 207 -8.77 -25.44 2.39
CA LEU A 207 -9.00 -24.11 1.84
C LEU A 207 -9.98 -24.15 0.66
N SER A 208 -11.05 -23.38 0.78
CA SER A 208 -11.96 -23.07 -0.34
C SER A 208 -11.86 -21.60 -0.71
N VAL A 209 -11.71 -21.30 -2.00
CA VAL A 209 -11.59 -19.93 -2.51
C VAL A 209 -12.74 -19.64 -3.44
N GLU A 210 -13.59 -18.68 -3.07
CA GLU A 210 -14.66 -18.16 -3.90
C GLU A 210 -14.32 -16.77 -4.41
N THR A 211 -14.31 -16.61 -5.73
CA THR A 211 -14.10 -15.32 -6.41
C THR A 211 -15.42 -14.79 -6.96
N GLN A 212 -15.44 -13.47 -7.27
CA GLN A 212 -16.69 -12.77 -7.62
C GLN A 212 -17.75 -12.92 -6.52
N ALA A 213 -17.29 -12.90 -5.27
CA ALA A 213 -18.06 -13.08 -4.04
C ALA A 213 -17.93 -11.81 -3.20
N GLN A 214 -18.76 -10.81 -3.48
CA GLN A 214 -18.72 -9.52 -2.79
C GLN A 214 -19.57 -9.59 -1.52
N VAL A 215 -18.91 -9.44 -0.36
CA VAL A 215 -19.60 -9.42 0.94
C VAL A 215 -20.44 -8.15 1.06
N LYS A 216 -21.69 -8.32 1.45
CA LYS A 216 -22.68 -7.26 1.64
C LYS A 216 -22.70 -6.79 3.10
N ARG A 217 -22.71 -7.73 4.03
CA ARG A 217 -22.75 -7.48 5.48
C ARG A 217 -22.36 -8.71 6.27
N LEU A 218 -22.01 -8.49 7.52
CA LEU A 218 -21.83 -9.53 8.53
C LEU A 218 -23.18 -10.06 9.02
N VAL A 219 -23.20 -11.31 9.48
CA VAL A 219 -24.32 -11.89 10.24
C VAL A 219 -23.96 -11.82 11.71
N ILE A 220 -24.72 -11.01 12.47
CA ILE A 220 -24.49 -10.76 13.90
C ILE A 220 -25.67 -11.35 14.68
N GLU A 221 -25.39 -12.25 15.61
CA GLU A 221 -26.39 -12.88 16.48
C GLU A 221 -25.89 -12.78 17.92
N GLN A 222 -26.73 -12.24 18.81
CA GLN A 222 -26.43 -12.11 20.25
C GLN A 222 -25.05 -11.51 20.57
N GLY A 223 -24.66 -10.44 19.84
CA GLY A 223 -23.36 -9.78 20.04
C GLY A 223 -22.15 -10.55 19.49
N ARG A 224 -22.38 -11.55 18.64
CA ARG A 224 -21.34 -12.35 18.00
C ARG A 224 -21.49 -12.36 16.48
N VAL A 225 -20.40 -12.18 15.76
CA VAL A 225 -20.34 -12.42 14.32
C VAL A 225 -20.24 -13.92 14.06
N VAL A 226 -21.21 -14.45 13.30
CA VAL A 226 -21.35 -15.89 13.02
C VAL A 226 -21.22 -16.23 11.53
N GLY A 227 -21.14 -15.21 10.66
CA GLY A 227 -21.06 -15.42 9.22
C GLY A 227 -21.14 -14.14 8.42
N VAL A 228 -21.36 -14.30 7.12
CA VAL A 228 -21.53 -13.22 6.14
C VAL A 228 -22.67 -13.50 5.17
N VAL A 229 -23.30 -12.42 4.69
CA VAL A 229 -24.14 -12.43 3.48
C VAL A 229 -23.33 -11.81 2.36
N TYR A 230 -23.24 -12.47 1.22
CA TYR A 230 -22.49 -12.01 0.07
C TYR A 230 -23.23 -12.26 -1.24
N ASP A 231 -22.93 -11.46 -2.23
CA ASP A 231 -23.37 -11.66 -3.62
C ASP A 231 -22.30 -12.43 -4.37
N GLN A 232 -22.69 -13.52 -5.02
CA GLN A 232 -21.82 -14.22 -5.95
C GLN A 232 -22.48 -14.26 -7.32
N ARG A 233 -22.01 -13.42 -8.24
CA ARG A 233 -22.51 -13.32 -9.63
C ARG A 233 -24.01 -13.05 -9.71
N GLY A 234 -24.54 -12.17 -8.87
CA GLY A 234 -25.95 -11.82 -8.81
C GLY A 234 -26.82 -12.77 -7.97
N THR A 235 -26.22 -13.76 -7.31
CA THR A 235 -26.91 -14.66 -6.38
C THR A 235 -26.48 -14.36 -4.95
N GLU A 236 -27.45 -14.01 -4.11
CA GLU A 236 -27.21 -13.83 -2.68
C GLU A 236 -26.99 -15.19 -2.01
N LYS A 237 -25.94 -15.24 -1.20
CA LYS A 237 -25.55 -16.42 -0.42
C LYS A 237 -25.25 -16.02 1.02
N GLU A 238 -25.37 -16.98 1.91
CA GLU A 238 -24.93 -16.88 3.30
C GLU A 238 -23.90 -17.98 3.59
N ALA A 239 -22.82 -17.60 4.30
CA ALA A 239 -21.86 -18.54 4.84
C ALA A 239 -21.70 -18.31 6.35
N ARG A 240 -21.60 -19.41 7.11
CA ARG A 240 -21.43 -19.39 8.58
C ARG A 240 -20.17 -20.11 8.99
N CYS A 241 -19.54 -19.64 10.07
CA CYS A 241 -18.38 -20.29 10.68
C CYS A 241 -18.60 -20.54 12.18
N SER A 242 -17.96 -21.59 12.68
CA SER A 242 -18.01 -21.95 14.10
C SER A 242 -16.96 -21.23 14.96
N GLY A 243 -15.88 -20.78 14.33
CA GLY A 243 -14.78 -20.04 14.97
C GLY A 243 -14.91 -18.53 14.77
N GLU A 244 -13.83 -17.89 14.36
CA GLU A 244 -13.78 -16.44 14.12
C GLU A 244 -13.86 -16.13 12.63
N LEU A 245 -14.56 -15.04 12.31
CA LEU A 245 -14.53 -14.39 11.01
C LEU A 245 -13.37 -13.40 10.99
N VAL A 246 -12.57 -13.42 9.90
CA VAL A 246 -11.46 -12.50 9.67
C VAL A 246 -11.83 -11.53 8.55
N LEU A 247 -11.93 -10.25 8.87
CA LEU A 247 -12.18 -9.19 7.89
C LEU A 247 -10.85 -8.66 7.39
N SER A 248 -10.56 -8.87 6.10
CA SER A 248 -9.31 -8.51 5.42
C SER A 248 -9.58 -7.77 4.11
N ALA A 249 -10.63 -6.93 4.09
CA ALA A 249 -11.08 -6.22 2.89
C ALA A 249 -10.29 -4.92 2.62
N GLY A 250 -9.25 -4.64 3.42
CA GLY A 250 -8.38 -3.47 3.30
C GLY A 250 -8.97 -2.20 3.93
N ALA A 251 -8.15 -1.15 4.01
CA ALA A 251 -8.48 0.08 4.73
C ALA A 251 -9.73 0.83 4.20
N ILE A 252 -10.26 0.46 3.04
CA ILE A 252 -11.50 1.02 2.50
C ILE A 252 -12.66 0.04 2.66
N GLY A 253 -12.47 -1.22 2.29
CA GLY A 253 -13.55 -2.22 2.32
C GLY A 253 -13.91 -2.67 3.73
N SER A 254 -12.95 -2.79 4.66
CA SER A 254 -13.21 -3.27 6.01
C SER A 254 -14.12 -2.32 6.80
N PRO A 255 -13.86 -1.01 6.90
CA PRO A 255 -14.80 -0.09 7.54
C PRO A 255 -16.14 -0.01 6.81
N GLN A 256 -16.18 -0.08 5.48
CA GLN A 256 -17.42 -0.10 4.71
C GLN A 256 -18.31 -1.30 5.09
N ILE A 257 -17.76 -2.51 5.13
CA ILE A 257 -18.51 -3.73 5.50
C ILE A 257 -19.00 -3.64 6.94
N LEU A 258 -18.18 -3.13 7.86
CA LEU A 258 -18.60 -2.92 9.26
C LEU A 258 -19.80 -1.95 9.34
N GLN A 259 -19.70 -0.79 8.71
CA GLN A 259 -20.78 0.22 8.68
C GLN A 259 -22.05 -0.34 8.03
N LEU A 260 -21.98 -1.04 6.90
CA LEU A 260 -23.11 -1.72 6.27
C LEU A 260 -23.73 -2.82 7.13
N SER A 261 -23.00 -3.32 8.13
CA SER A 261 -23.45 -4.32 9.08
C SER A 261 -24.05 -3.71 10.36
N GLY A 262 -24.17 -2.38 10.42
CA GLY A 262 -24.65 -1.70 11.62
C GLY A 262 -23.59 -1.53 12.72
N VAL A 263 -22.30 -1.62 12.37
CA VAL A 263 -21.16 -1.47 13.27
C VAL A 263 -20.37 -0.24 12.88
N GLY A 264 -20.46 0.83 13.66
CA GLY A 264 -19.81 2.10 13.33
C GLY A 264 -20.44 3.31 14.00
N PRO A 265 -20.19 4.53 13.48
CA PRO A 265 -20.76 5.76 14.01
C PRO A 265 -22.30 5.76 13.88
N GLY A 266 -23.01 5.74 15.00
CA GLY A 266 -24.46 5.60 15.03
C GLY A 266 -25.22 6.65 14.23
N ALA A 267 -24.79 7.91 14.30
CA ALA A 267 -25.37 8.99 13.51
C ALA A 267 -25.26 8.76 11.99
N LEU A 268 -24.11 8.25 11.52
CA LEU A 268 -23.90 7.89 10.11
C LEU A 268 -24.83 6.73 9.72
N LEU A 269 -24.90 5.69 10.53
CA LEU A 269 -25.73 4.51 10.26
C LEU A 269 -27.21 4.89 10.19
N GLN A 270 -27.71 5.66 11.15
CA GLN A 270 -29.10 6.14 11.19
C GLN A 270 -29.43 7.01 9.98
N LYS A 271 -28.52 7.90 9.56
CA LYS A 271 -28.69 8.71 8.35
C LYS A 271 -28.96 7.87 7.12
N HIS A 272 -28.42 6.67 7.04
CA HIS A 272 -28.60 5.74 5.91
C HIS A 272 -29.66 4.67 6.19
N GLY A 273 -30.44 4.77 7.29
CA GLY A 273 -31.50 3.82 7.64
C GLY A 273 -30.98 2.46 8.09
N ILE A 274 -29.71 2.37 8.51
CA ILE A 274 -29.09 1.15 9.01
C ILE A 274 -29.27 1.08 10.53
N ALA A 275 -29.84 -0.02 11.02
CA ALA A 275 -29.98 -0.25 12.46
C ALA A 275 -28.61 -0.41 13.13
N VAL A 276 -28.38 0.32 14.21
CA VAL A 276 -27.13 0.23 14.98
C VAL A 276 -27.11 -1.09 15.74
N GLN A 277 -26.20 -1.99 15.36
CA GLN A 277 -25.94 -3.25 16.04
C GLN A 277 -24.87 -3.07 17.13
N HIS A 278 -23.88 -2.21 16.85
CA HIS A 278 -22.82 -1.87 17.79
C HIS A 278 -22.27 -0.46 17.47
N GLU A 279 -22.39 0.44 18.43
CA GLU A 279 -21.85 1.80 18.33
C GLU A 279 -20.32 1.76 18.44
N GLN A 280 -19.61 2.17 17.39
CA GLN A 280 -18.16 2.30 17.40
C GLN A 280 -17.75 3.49 16.52
N PRO A 281 -17.61 4.69 17.12
CA PRO A 281 -17.36 5.93 16.36
C PRO A 281 -16.09 5.96 15.53
N GLU A 282 -15.06 5.17 15.90
CA GLU A 282 -13.78 5.16 15.21
C GLU A 282 -13.73 4.21 13.99
N VAL A 283 -14.78 3.45 13.71
CA VAL A 283 -14.86 2.68 12.47
C VAL A 283 -14.99 3.62 11.27
N GLY A 284 -13.96 3.64 10.43
CA GLY A 284 -13.81 4.52 9.27
C GLY A 284 -13.11 5.85 9.58
N ALA A 285 -12.85 6.17 10.85
CA ALA A 285 -12.06 7.33 11.24
C ALA A 285 -10.55 7.09 11.10
N ASN A 286 -9.74 8.11 11.39
CA ASN A 286 -8.28 8.06 11.43
C ASN A 286 -7.59 7.64 10.13
N LEU A 287 -8.23 7.72 8.98
CA LEU A 287 -7.58 7.42 7.70
C LEU A 287 -6.27 8.20 7.57
N GLN A 288 -5.18 7.49 7.37
CA GLN A 288 -3.87 8.02 7.02
C GLN A 288 -3.44 7.45 5.68
N ASP A 289 -2.74 8.29 4.90
CA ASP A 289 -2.18 7.89 3.61
C ASP A 289 -0.95 8.76 3.31
N HIS A 290 0.01 8.23 2.58
CA HIS A 290 1.15 8.99 2.12
C HIS A 290 0.77 9.82 0.89
N LEU A 291 0.87 11.13 1.01
CA LEU A 291 0.79 12.06 -0.12
C LEU A 291 2.18 12.21 -0.73
N GLN A 292 2.33 11.89 -2.01
CA GLN A 292 3.56 12.16 -2.76
C GLN A 292 3.43 13.45 -3.57
N LEU A 293 4.50 14.24 -3.58
CA LEU A 293 4.66 15.40 -4.42
C LEU A 293 5.46 14.99 -5.66
N ARG A 294 4.88 15.14 -6.84
CA ARG A 294 5.53 14.72 -8.10
C ARG A 294 6.43 15.83 -8.63
N CYS A 295 7.65 15.93 -8.11
CA CYS A 295 8.66 16.82 -8.64
C CYS A 295 9.27 16.22 -9.92
N ALA A 296 9.29 17.00 -11.01
CA ALA A 296 9.69 16.50 -12.32
C ALA A 296 10.59 17.49 -13.06
N TRP A 297 11.55 16.93 -13.80
CA TRP A 297 12.55 17.70 -14.57
C TRP A 297 12.65 17.21 -16.00
N ARG A 298 12.77 18.17 -16.93
CA ARG A 298 13.29 17.92 -18.27
C ARG A 298 14.81 17.81 -18.17
N LEU A 299 15.38 16.88 -18.91
CA LEU A 299 16.82 16.64 -18.97
C LEU A 299 17.30 16.81 -20.42
N LYS A 300 18.62 17.06 -20.59
CA LYS A 300 19.29 17.00 -21.90
C LYS A 300 20.17 15.76 -21.95
N ASP A 301 20.28 15.16 -23.12
CA ASP A 301 21.20 14.04 -23.42
C ASP A 301 21.11 12.84 -22.44
N ALA A 302 19.94 12.64 -21.82
CA ALA A 302 19.68 11.52 -20.92
C ALA A 302 18.93 10.39 -21.63
N LEU A 303 19.38 9.16 -21.43
CA LEU A 303 18.59 7.99 -21.79
C LEU A 303 17.55 7.75 -20.71
N THR A 304 16.28 7.90 -21.07
CA THR A 304 15.13 7.71 -20.20
C THR A 304 14.07 6.85 -20.89
N LEU A 305 13.06 6.43 -20.15
CA LEU A 305 11.96 5.66 -20.75
C LEU A 305 11.21 6.50 -21.81
N ASN A 306 11.14 7.83 -21.63
CA ASN A 306 10.56 8.74 -22.62
C ASN A 306 11.21 8.57 -23.99
N THR A 307 12.54 8.64 -24.04
CA THR A 307 13.31 8.51 -25.30
C THR A 307 13.33 7.08 -25.83
N LEU A 308 13.49 6.09 -24.93
CA LEU A 308 13.60 4.69 -25.32
C LEU A 308 12.30 4.16 -25.95
N SER A 309 11.14 4.60 -25.43
CA SER A 309 9.82 4.20 -25.91
C SER A 309 9.19 5.13 -26.96
N ALA A 310 9.92 6.18 -27.41
CA ALA A 310 9.40 7.16 -28.37
C ALA A 310 9.07 6.59 -29.74
N THR A 311 9.75 5.53 -30.17
CA THR A 311 9.57 4.92 -31.48
C THR A 311 8.94 3.52 -31.39
N LEU A 312 8.27 3.10 -32.46
CA LEU A 312 7.74 1.72 -32.57
C LEU A 312 8.86 0.68 -32.45
N TRP A 313 10.04 0.97 -33.01
CA TRP A 313 11.20 0.09 -32.90
C TRP A 313 11.71 -0.02 -31.46
N GLY A 314 11.76 1.11 -30.72
CA GLY A 314 12.09 1.12 -29.30
C GLY A 314 11.11 0.27 -28.47
N LYS A 315 9.81 0.43 -28.71
CA LYS A 315 8.78 -0.40 -28.05
C LYS A 315 8.92 -1.89 -28.40
N ALA A 316 9.20 -2.22 -29.66
CA ALA A 316 9.42 -3.60 -30.08
C ALA A 316 10.67 -4.21 -29.41
N LYS A 317 11.76 -3.46 -29.32
CA LYS A 317 12.99 -3.86 -28.61
C LYS A 317 12.74 -4.13 -27.13
N ILE A 318 12.01 -3.25 -26.45
CA ILE A 318 11.61 -3.41 -25.05
C ILE A 318 10.80 -4.70 -24.86
N GLY A 319 9.80 -4.93 -25.73
CA GLY A 319 8.98 -6.15 -25.70
C GLY A 319 9.78 -7.43 -25.93
N LEU A 320 10.69 -7.42 -26.92
CA LEU A 320 11.54 -8.57 -27.25
C LEU A 320 12.53 -8.88 -26.12
N GLU A 321 13.17 -7.87 -25.55
CA GLU A 321 14.07 -8.03 -24.39
C GLU A 321 13.35 -8.73 -23.24
N TYR A 322 12.17 -8.24 -22.89
CA TYR A 322 11.39 -8.87 -21.82
C TYR A 322 10.95 -10.30 -22.19
N ALA A 323 10.50 -10.51 -23.41
CA ALA A 323 10.08 -11.85 -23.85
C ALA A 323 11.19 -12.89 -23.74
N LEU A 324 12.44 -12.52 -24.09
CA LEU A 324 13.58 -13.43 -24.10
C LEU A 324 14.31 -13.54 -22.76
N ARG A 325 14.46 -12.43 -22.03
CA ARG A 325 15.37 -12.33 -20.87
C ARG A 325 14.68 -11.98 -19.56
N ARG A 326 13.42 -11.52 -19.59
CA ARG A 326 12.69 -11.00 -18.43
C ARG A 326 13.41 -9.82 -17.76
N THR A 327 14.11 -8.99 -18.56
CA THR A 327 14.82 -7.77 -18.16
C THR A 327 14.29 -6.56 -18.90
N GLY A 328 14.88 -5.40 -18.65
CA GLY A 328 14.52 -4.17 -19.34
C GLY A 328 13.25 -3.51 -18.79
N PRO A 329 12.73 -2.48 -19.49
CA PRO A 329 11.65 -1.63 -18.96
C PRO A 329 10.36 -2.36 -18.59
N MET A 330 10.03 -3.50 -19.21
CA MET A 330 8.84 -4.26 -18.81
C MET A 330 9.00 -5.02 -17.50
N SER A 331 10.24 -5.21 -17.02
CA SER A 331 10.52 -5.81 -15.70
C SER A 331 10.58 -4.80 -14.56
N MET A 332 10.47 -3.50 -14.85
CA MET A 332 10.65 -2.46 -13.84
C MET A 332 9.43 -2.30 -12.93
N ALA A 333 9.71 -1.99 -11.67
CA ALA A 333 8.75 -1.36 -10.77
C ALA A 333 8.51 0.10 -11.20
N PRO A 334 7.43 0.78 -10.75
CA PRO A 334 7.22 2.20 -11.05
C PRO A 334 8.44 3.06 -10.69
N SER A 335 9.06 2.78 -9.55
CA SER A 335 10.25 3.46 -9.06
C SER A 335 11.36 2.44 -8.86
N GLN A 336 12.55 2.71 -9.40
CA GLN A 336 13.69 1.83 -9.24
C GLN A 336 14.61 2.29 -8.12
N MET A 337 14.83 3.61 -8.04
CA MET A 337 15.67 4.27 -7.05
C MET A 337 14.80 4.88 -5.96
N GLY A 338 15.24 4.74 -4.72
CA GLY A 338 14.64 5.39 -3.55
C GLY A 338 15.66 6.14 -2.73
N ALA A 339 15.16 7.05 -1.93
CA ALA A 339 15.93 7.64 -0.84
C ALA A 339 15.00 7.92 0.34
N PHE A 340 15.55 7.81 1.53
CA PHE A 340 14.91 8.22 2.76
C PHE A 340 15.76 9.29 3.43
N SER A 341 15.13 10.40 3.78
CA SER A 341 15.81 11.55 4.35
C SER A 341 14.97 12.21 5.43
N ARG A 342 15.56 13.11 6.18
CA ARG A 342 14.88 13.92 7.17
C ARG A 342 14.47 15.26 6.56
N SER A 343 13.22 15.66 6.83
CA SER A 343 12.71 16.98 6.39
C SER A 343 13.41 18.15 7.10
N SER A 344 13.99 17.90 8.26
CA SER A 344 14.78 18.87 9.03
C SER A 344 15.73 18.17 10.02
N GLU A 345 16.72 18.89 10.51
CA GLU A 345 17.64 18.40 11.56
C GLU A 345 16.96 18.08 12.90
N ARG A 346 15.73 18.54 13.10
CA ARG A 346 14.95 18.30 14.32
C ARG A 346 14.24 16.94 14.34
N VAL A 347 14.18 16.26 13.20
CA VAL A 347 13.53 14.96 13.06
C VAL A 347 14.55 13.87 13.36
N GLU A 348 14.22 12.96 14.27
CA GLU A 348 15.16 11.91 14.72
C GLU A 348 15.45 10.86 13.66
N THR A 349 14.44 10.47 12.90
CA THR A 349 14.55 9.45 11.85
C THR A 349 13.93 9.95 10.55
N ALA A 350 14.31 9.37 9.39
CA ALA A 350 13.83 9.78 8.09
C ALA A 350 12.29 9.83 8.03
N ASP A 351 11.75 10.95 7.59
CA ASP A 351 10.31 11.21 7.44
C ASP A 351 9.90 11.58 6.02
N LEU A 352 10.86 11.57 5.08
CA LEU A 352 10.65 11.72 3.64
C LEU A 352 11.08 10.44 2.91
N GLU A 353 10.27 10.00 1.93
CA GLU A 353 10.61 8.91 1.02
C GLU A 353 10.57 9.39 -0.43
N TYR A 354 11.65 9.19 -1.15
CA TYR A 354 11.75 9.47 -2.58
C TYR A 354 11.49 8.23 -3.41
N HIS A 355 10.73 8.43 -4.48
CA HIS A 355 10.47 7.47 -5.54
C HIS A 355 10.96 8.03 -6.86
N VAL A 356 12.14 7.62 -7.30
CA VAL A 356 12.79 8.20 -8.48
C VAL A 356 12.59 7.32 -9.70
N GLN A 357 12.14 7.95 -10.78
CA GLN A 357 11.74 7.29 -12.02
C GLN A 357 12.46 7.96 -13.22
N PRO A 358 13.05 7.19 -14.16
CA PRO A 358 13.68 7.72 -15.36
C PRO A 358 12.63 8.02 -16.44
N LEU A 359 11.60 8.77 -16.08
CA LEU A 359 10.50 9.15 -16.95
C LEU A 359 9.75 10.37 -16.42
N THR A 360 9.03 11.03 -17.32
CA THR A 360 8.05 12.07 -16.97
C THR A 360 6.77 11.91 -17.79
N LEU A 361 5.65 12.29 -17.20
CA LEU A 361 4.32 12.34 -17.82
C LEU A 361 3.47 13.39 -17.08
N GLU A 362 2.42 13.89 -17.73
CA GLU A 362 1.57 14.92 -17.12
C GLU A 362 0.81 14.40 -15.90
N ALA A 363 0.15 13.26 -16.03
CA ALA A 363 -0.57 12.58 -14.96
C ALA A 363 -0.57 11.07 -15.19
N PHE A 364 -0.79 10.29 -14.13
CA PHE A 364 -0.88 8.84 -14.22
C PHE A 364 -1.92 8.40 -15.27
N GLY A 365 -1.51 7.50 -16.17
CA GLY A 365 -2.34 7.04 -17.30
C GLY A 365 -2.27 7.90 -18.56
N GLN A 366 -1.57 9.05 -18.52
CA GLN A 366 -1.31 9.88 -19.70
C GLN A 366 -0.04 9.40 -20.44
N PRO A 367 0.13 9.75 -21.73
CA PRO A 367 1.35 9.49 -22.47
C PRO A 367 2.59 10.09 -21.80
N LEU A 368 3.75 9.46 -22.02
CA LEU A 368 5.03 10.04 -21.64
C LEU A 368 5.28 11.33 -22.45
N HIS A 369 5.98 12.29 -21.85
CA HIS A 369 6.46 13.48 -22.57
C HIS A 369 7.42 13.09 -23.70
N ASP A 370 7.55 13.93 -24.70
CA ASP A 370 8.38 13.73 -25.91
C ASP A 370 9.87 14.13 -25.72
N PHE A 371 10.28 14.43 -24.50
CA PHE A 371 11.63 14.80 -24.10
C PHE A 371 12.16 13.87 -23.01
N PRO A 372 13.50 13.76 -22.84
CA PRO A 372 14.09 13.06 -21.73
C PRO A 372 13.64 13.67 -20.39
N GLY A 373 13.20 12.84 -19.47
CA GLY A 373 12.71 13.36 -18.19
C GLY A 373 12.98 12.43 -17.01
N LEU A 374 13.01 13.04 -15.83
CA LEU A 374 13.16 12.37 -14.54
C LEU A 374 12.07 12.88 -13.59
N THR A 375 11.44 11.97 -12.88
CA THR A 375 10.52 12.31 -11.80
C THR A 375 11.11 11.79 -10.49
N ALA A 376 11.32 12.69 -9.52
CA ALA A 376 11.63 12.36 -8.14
C ALA A 376 10.39 12.72 -7.28
N SER A 377 9.48 11.77 -7.14
CA SER A 377 8.33 11.95 -6.24
C SER A 377 8.79 11.79 -4.81
N VAL A 378 8.35 12.67 -3.91
CA VAL A 378 8.69 12.62 -2.50
C VAL A 378 7.42 12.63 -1.64
N CYS A 379 7.35 11.77 -0.62
CA CYS A 379 6.21 11.68 0.28
C CYS A 379 6.61 11.90 1.74
N ASN A 380 5.70 12.57 2.49
CA ASN A 380 5.73 12.62 3.93
C ASN A 380 5.33 11.24 4.49
N LEU A 381 6.22 10.60 5.23
CA LEU A 381 6.03 9.28 5.83
C LEU A 381 5.21 9.32 7.14
N ARG A 382 5.10 10.47 7.78
CA ARG A 382 4.42 10.64 9.07
C ARG A 382 3.38 11.75 9.02
N PRO A 383 2.34 11.62 8.17
CA PRO A 383 1.32 12.65 8.05
C PRO A 383 0.56 12.85 9.37
N GLU A 384 0.35 14.11 9.74
CA GLU A 384 -0.50 14.51 10.86
C GLU A 384 -1.97 14.57 10.48
N SER A 385 -2.27 14.83 9.21
CA SER A 385 -3.63 14.86 8.68
C SER A 385 -4.36 13.54 8.93
N ARG A 386 -5.64 13.65 9.30
CA ARG A 386 -6.52 12.49 9.54
C ARG A 386 -7.77 12.64 8.70
N GLY A 387 -8.15 11.55 8.08
CA GLY A 387 -9.30 11.47 7.20
C GLY A 387 -10.33 10.45 7.66
N VAL A 388 -11.29 10.17 6.77
CA VAL A 388 -12.41 9.26 7.04
C VAL A 388 -12.76 8.41 5.83
N VAL A 389 -13.36 7.24 6.11
CA VAL A 389 -14.04 6.37 5.14
C VAL A 389 -15.46 6.15 5.65
N GLU A 390 -16.47 6.64 4.93
CA GLU A 390 -17.87 6.63 5.34
C GLU A 390 -18.76 6.07 4.23
N ILE A 391 -19.71 5.23 4.56
CA ILE A 391 -20.73 4.82 3.60
C ILE A 391 -21.52 6.02 3.09
N THR A 392 -21.93 5.97 1.82
CA THR A 392 -22.78 6.98 1.17
C THR A 392 -24.20 6.47 0.90
N SER A 393 -24.41 5.18 1.06
CA SER A 393 -25.65 4.46 0.79
C SER A 393 -25.69 3.15 1.57
N PRO A 394 -26.87 2.56 1.84
CA PRO A 394 -26.98 1.19 2.35
C PRO A 394 -26.69 0.13 1.27
N ASP A 395 -26.53 0.52 0.01
CA ASP A 395 -26.18 -0.41 -1.07
C ASP A 395 -24.68 -0.70 -1.05
N TYR A 396 -24.31 -1.95 -0.83
CA TYR A 396 -22.91 -2.43 -0.77
C TYR A 396 -22.11 -2.20 -2.08
N ARG A 397 -22.78 -1.90 -3.20
CA ARG A 397 -22.18 -1.62 -4.50
C ARG A 397 -21.71 -0.17 -4.64
N GLU A 398 -22.30 0.71 -3.85
CA GLU A 398 -21.93 2.13 -3.86
C GLU A 398 -20.58 2.33 -3.17
N ALA A 399 -19.73 3.15 -3.80
CA ALA A 399 -18.44 3.48 -3.24
C ALA A 399 -18.60 4.33 -1.96
N PRO A 400 -17.81 4.08 -0.92
CA PRO A 400 -17.81 4.94 0.25
C PRO A 400 -17.18 6.30 -0.08
N ARG A 401 -17.50 7.31 0.70
CA ARG A 401 -16.78 8.57 0.74
C ARG A 401 -15.39 8.31 1.34
N ILE A 402 -14.35 8.64 0.59
CA ILE A 402 -12.95 8.53 0.99
C ILE A 402 -12.41 9.95 1.05
N ALA A 403 -12.09 10.44 2.23
CA ALA A 403 -11.61 11.81 2.43
C ALA A 403 -10.34 11.78 3.31
N PRO A 404 -9.15 11.66 2.71
CA PRO A 404 -7.87 11.62 3.45
C PRO A 404 -7.54 12.89 4.19
N ASN A 405 -8.10 14.04 3.79
CA ASN A 405 -7.88 15.36 4.39
C ASN A 405 -6.41 15.82 4.31
N TYR A 406 -5.77 15.57 3.16
CA TYR A 406 -4.36 15.88 2.92
C TYR A 406 -4.01 17.33 3.18
N LEU A 407 -2.78 17.58 3.69
CA LEU A 407 -2.20 18.90 3.96
C LEU A 407 -3.07 19.79 4.86
N SER A 408 -3.94 19.19 5.69
CA SER A 408 -4.85 19.93 6.57
C SER A 408 -4.13 20.59 7.75
N THR A 409 -2.95 20.06 8.15
CA THR A 409 -2.16 20.59 9.26
C THR A 409 -1.03 21.50 8.77
N GLU A 410 -0.55 22.37 9.64
CA GLU A 410 0.62 23.21 9.37
C GLU A 410 1.89 22.34 9.24
N GLY A 411 2.02 21.30 10.08
CA GLY A 411 3.12 20.35 10.04
C GLY A 411 3.24 19.67 8.70
N ASP A 412 2.15 19.13 8.14
CA ASP A 412 2.18 18.48 6.82
C ASP A 412 2.57 19.45 5.69
N ARG A 413 2.11 20.71 5.76
CA ARG A 413 2.50 21.73 4.79
C ARG A 413 3.97 22.11 4.89
N ALA A 414 4.50 22.23 6.12
CA ALA A 414 5.92 22.52 6.33
C ALA A 414 6.83 21.39 5.80
N VAL A 415 6.45 20.13 6.04
CA VAL A 415 7.16 18.96 5.48
C VAL A 415 7.09 18.95 3.95
N ALA A 416 5.95 19.30 3.35
CA ALA A 416 5.80 19.39 1.90
C ALA A 416 6.70 20.47 1.28
N VAL A 417 6.83 21.63 1.93
CA VAL A 417 7.77 22.70 1.52
C VAL A 417 9.22 22.21 1.59
N ALA A 418 9.62 21.59 2.71
CA ALA A 418 10.94 21.02 2.88
C ALA A 418 11.27 19.98 1.80
N ALA A 419 10.30 19.12 1.47
CA ALA A 419 10.43 18.09 0.44
C ALA A 419 10.70 18.69 -0.96
N ILE A 420 9.99 19.77 -1.35
CA ILE A 420 10.22 20.46 -2.63
C ILE A 420 11.61 21.08 -2.65
N ARG A 421 12.03 21.78 -1.57
CA ARG A 421 13.36 22.39 -1.48
C ARG A 421 14.46 21.35 -1.59
N GLN A 422 14.38 20.29 -0.81
CA GLN A 422 15.36 19.22 -0.81
C GLN A 422 15.46 18.55 -2.19
N SER A 423 14.35 18.35 -2.89
CA SER A 423 14.35 17.84 -4.26
C SER A 423 15.12 18.73 -5.21
N ARG A 424 15.01 20.08 -5.09
CA ARG A 424 15.76 21.05 -5.88
C ARG A 424 17.24 21.02 -5.55
N GLU A 425 17.58 20.94 -4.26
CA GLU A 425 18.97 20.89 -3.79
C GLU A 425 19.71 19.65 -4.28
N ILE A 426 19.06 18.47 -4.27
CA ILE A 426 19.63 17.24 -4.83
C ILE A 426 19.82 17.38 -6.33
N MET A 427 18.85 17.91 -7.07
CA MET A 427 18.94 18.09 -8.51
C MET A 427 19.98 19.15 -8.94
N ALA A 428 20.34 20.06 -8.06
CA ALA A 428 21.40 21.06 -8.30
C ALA A 428 22.82 20.52 -8.12
N GLN A 429 23.01 19.30 -7.58
CA GLN A 429 24.33 18.72 -7.36
C GLN A 429 25.05 18.38 -8.68
N MET A 430 26.38 18.46 -8.66
CA MET A 430 27.23 18.27 -9.84
C MET A 430 26.95 17.02 -10.69
N PRO A 431 26.68 15.84 -10.12
CA PRO A 431 26.37 14.66 -10.95
C PRO A 431 25.18 14.84 -11.90
N MET A 432 24.20 15.69 -11.53
CA MET A 432 23.05 16.00 -12.37
C MET A 432 23.29 17.14 -13.34
N ALA A 433 24.28 18.00 -13.12
CA ALA A 433 24.56 19.21 -13.92
C ALA A 433 24.78 18.90 -15.42
N LYS A 434 25.38 17.74 -15.74
CA LYS A 434 25.62 17.32 -17.14
C LYS A 434 24.34 17.15 -17.95
N TYR A 435 23.21 16.91 -17.30
CA TYR A 435 21.90 16.77 -17.93
C TYR A 435 21.14 18.10 -18.03
N ALA A 436 21.74 19.22 -17.58
CA ALA A 436 21.12 20.55 -17.57
C ALA A 436 19.65 20.51 -17.13
N PRO A 437 19.33 20.03 -15.91
CA PRO A 437 17.97 19.80 -15.47
C PRO A 437 17.16 21.09 -15.43
N GLU A 438 15.98 21.07 -16.03
CA GLU A 438 14.99 22.15 -16.03
C GLU A 438 13.76 21.67 -15.27
N GLU A 439 13.42 22.32 -14.15
CA GLU A 439 12.26 21.97 -13.35
C GLU A 439 10.97 22.27 -14.11
N ILE A 440 10.08 21.26 -14.26
CA ILE A 440 8.77 21.41 -14.90
C ILE A 440 7.62 21.26 -13.90
N LYS A 441 7.84 20.57 -12.76
CA LYS A 441 6.87 20.44 -11.66
C LYS A 441 7.62 20.44 -10.32
N PRO A 442 7.11 21.22 -9.33
CA PRO A 442 6.01 22.18 -9.42
C PRO A 442 6.29 23.37 -10.35
N GLY A 443 7.56 23.66 -10.69
CA GLY A 443 8.02 24.72 -11.56
C GLY A 443 8.77 25.84 -10.78
N PRO A 444 9.68 26.55 -11.46
CA PRO A 444 10.60 27.50 -10.83
C PRO A 444 9.91 28.79 -10.33
N ALA A 445 8.63 29.00 -10.64
CA ALA A 445 7.88 30.18 -10.18
C ALA A 445 7.56 30.16 -8.68
N TYR A 446 7.48 28.97 -8.07
CA TYR A 446 7.13 28.80 -6.66
C TYR A 446 8.41 28.86 -5.81
N GLN A 447 8.62 29.96 -5.07
CA GLN A 447 9.87 30.21 -4.31
C GLN A 447 9.63 30.39 -2.80
N SER A 448 8.57 31.07 -2.39
CA SER A 448 8.23 31.24 -0.99
C SER A 448 7.58 29.96 -0.40
N ASP A 449 7.56 29.85 0.93
CA ASP A 449 6.94 28.73 1.63
C ASP A 449 5.45 28.62 1.33
N GLU A 450 4.77 29.77 1.27
CA GLU A 450 3.34 29.82 0.95
C GLU A 450 3.06 29.36 -0.49
N GLU A 451 3.87 29.83 -1.46
CA GLU A 451 3.75 29.38 -2.85
C GLU A 451 4.04 27.89 -3.00
N MET A 452 5.10 27.37 -2.32
CA MET A 452 5.43 25.93 -2.36
C MET A 452 4.36 25.07 -1.68
N ALA A 453 3.78 25.51 -0.57
CA ALA A 453 2.66 24.84 0.08
C ALA A 453 1.43 24.76 -0.84
N LYS A 454 1.12 25.84 -1.58
CA LYS A 454 0.06 25.84 -2.59
C LYS A 454 0.41 24.90 -3.75
N ALA A 455 1.63 24.96 -4.26
CA ALA A 455 2.11 24.08 -5.32
C ALA A 455 2.06 22.60 -4.91
N ALA A 456 2.36 22.28 -3.65
CA ALA A 456 2.19 20.92 -3.10
C ALA A 456 0.76 20.41 -3.28
N GLY A 457 -0.25 21.29 -3.08
CA GLY A 457 -1.64 20.99 -3.37
C GLY A 457 -1.92 20.73 -4.87
N GLU A 458 -1.15 21.29 -5.78
CA GLU A 458 -1.31 21.10 -7.24
C GLU A 458 -0.65 19.80 -7.73
N VAL A 459 0.57 19.49 -7.25
CA VAL A 459 1.35 18.32 -7.70
C VAL A 459 1.17 17.09 -6.83
N GLY A 460 0.52 17.25 -5.67
CA GLY A 460 0.26 16.19 -4.71
C GLY A 460 -0.67 15.11 -5.27
N THR A 461 -0.35 13.86 -5.03
CA THR A 461 -1.21 12.70 -5.33
C THR A 461 -0.97 11.59 -4.31
N THR A 462 -1.93 10.70 -4.12
CA THR A 462 -1.74 9.53 -3.27
C THR A 462 -0.63 8.63 -3.82
N ILE A 463 0.11 7.95 -2.92
CA ILE A 463 0.96 6.81 -3.30
C ILE A 463 0.29 5.48 -2.93
N PHE A 464 -1.02 5.52 -2.65
CA PHE A 464 -1.90 4.36 -2.50
C PHE A 464 -1.67 3.53 -1.23
N HIS A 465 -1.39 4.18 -0.10
CA HIS A 465 -1.09 3.56 1.19
C HIS A 465 -2.16 3.82 2.29
N PRO A 466 -3.49 3.76 2.02
CA PRO A 466 -4.48 4.00 3.07
C PRO A 466 -4.39 2.98 4.19
N THR A 467 -4.46 3.48 5.44
CA THR A 467 -4.33 2.71 6.68
C THR A 467 -5.20 3.29 7.79
N CYS A 468 -5.23 2.64 8.94
CA CYS A 468 -5.69 3.16 10.23
C CYS A 468 -7.21 3.31 10.42
N THR A 469 -8.03 2.88 9.48
CA THR A 469 -9.50 3.10 9.48
C THR A 469 -10.29 2.16 10.39
N VAL A 470 -9.65 1.15 10.98
CA VAL A 470 -10.18 0.27 12.05
C VAL A 470 -9.02 -0.06 12.98
N ARG A 471 -8.45 0.98 13.59
CA ARG A 471 -7.18 0.87 14.31
C ARG A 471 -7.22 -0.08 15.51
N MET A 472 -6.12 -0.76 15.79
CA MET A 472 -5.86 -1.35 17.10
C MET A 472 -5.41 -0.27 18.09
N GLY A 473 -5.68 -0.46 19.37
CA GLY A 473 -5.25 0.46 20.41
C GLY A 473 -5.37 -0.13 21.80
N ALA A 474 -4.59 0.41 22.74
CA ALA A 474 -4.70 0.09 24.17
C ALA A 474 -5.85 0.85 24.83
N ASP A 475 -6.29 1.96 24.23
CA ASP A 475 -7.40 2.78 24.70
C ASP A 475 -8.76 2.14 24.35
N GLU A 476 -9.80 2.48 25.12
CA GLU A 476 -11.14 1.93 24.98
C GLU A 476 -11.86 2.42 23.71
N ALA A 477 -11.47 3.56 23.15
CA ALA A 477 -12.05 4.09 21.92
C ALA A 477 -11.64 3.30 20.68
N ALA A 478 -10.48 2.61 20.73
CA ALA A 478 -10.00 1.82 19.62
C ALA A 478 -10.95 0.67 19.27
N PRO A 479 -11.33 0.49 17.99
CA PRO A 479 -12.14 -0.62 17.53
C PRO A 479 -11.57 -2.00 17.87
N LEU A 480 -10.23 -2.12 17.86
CA LEU A 480 -9.56 -3.40 18.07
C LEU A 480 -8.63 -3.37 19.30
N ASP A 481 -8.51 -4.52 19.95
CA ASP A 481 -7.47 -4.76 20.94
C ASP A 481 -6.12 -5.11 20.28
N ALA A 482 -5.07 -5.30 21.09
CA ALA A 482 -3.73 -5.68 20.62
C ALA A 482 -3.69 -7.09 19.97
N GLN A 483 -4.73 -7.89 20.10
CA GLN A 483 -4.89 -9.18 19.44
C GLN A 483 -5.75 -9.09 18.17
N LEU A 484 -6.04 -7.88 17.71
CA LEU A 484 -6.87 -7.58 16.54
C LEU A 484 -8.33 -8.08 16.64
N ARG A 485 -8.80 -8.37 17.86
CA ARG A 485 -10.21 -8.75 18.12
C ARG A 485 -11.03 -7.45 18.19
N PHE A 486 -12.22 -7.51 17.57
CA PHE A 486 -13.12 -6.37 17.61
C PHE A 486 -13.75 -6.22 19.00
N ARG A 487 -13.64 -5.04 19.59
CA ARG A 487 -14.17 -4.76 20.93
C ARG A 487 -15.70 -4.74 20.91
N GLY A 488 -16.31 -5.42 21.86
CA GLY A 488 -17.77 -5.48 22.02
C GLY A 488 -18.50 -6.43 21.08
N LEU A 489 -17.81 -7.06 20.10
CA LEU A 489 -18.38 -8.11 19.25
C LEU A 489 -17.53 -9.36 19.27
N GLY A 490 -18.09 -10.48 19.73
CA GLY A 490 -17.40 -11.77 19.66
C GLY A 490 -17.27 -12.30 18.23
N GLY A 491 -16.28 -13.19 18.01
CA GLY A 491 -16.15 -13.92 16.75
C GLY A 491 -15.65 -13.10 15.55
N LEU A 492 -15.09 -11.91 15.76
CA LEU A 492 -14.59 -11.03 14.72
C LEU A 492 -13.17 -10.57 14.99
N ARG A 493 -12.31 -10.71 13.99
CA ARG A 493 -11.03 -9.99 13.89
C ARG A 493 -10.96 -9.18 12.60
N VAL A 494 -10.24 -8.08 12.64
CA VAL A 494 -9.84 -7.34 11.43
C VAL A 494 -8.35 -7.51 11.24
N VAL A 495 -7.94 -7.90 10.03
CA VAL A 495 -6.55 -8.21 9.72
C VAL A 495 -6.20 -7.68 8.32
N ASP A 496 -5.82 -6.43 8.24
CA ASP A 496 -5.33 -5.74 7.05
C ASP A 496 -4.68 -4.40 7.43
N ALA A 497 -4.43 -3.53 6.46
CA ALA A 497 -3.80 -2.24 6.71
C ALA A 497 -4.64 -1.28 7.57
N SER A 498 -5.97 -1.51 7.69
CA SER A 498 -6.84 -0.66 8.51
C SER A 498 -6.51 -0.72 10.00
N VAL A 499 -5.85 -1.79 10.44
CA VAL A 499 -5.61 -2.02 11.87
C VAL A 499 -4.43 -1.25 12.43
N MET A 500 -3.57 -0.70 11.58
CA MET A 500 -2.42 0.09 12.02
C MET A 500 -2.88 1.25 12.91
N PRO A 501 -2.25 1.49 14.08
CA PRO A 501 -2.58 2.65 14.92
C PRO A 501 -2.01 3.96 14.34
N LYS A 502 -0.87 3.84 13.65
CA LYS A 502 -0.23 4.86 12.81
C LYS A 502 0.37 4.20 11.59
N ILE A 503 0.39 4.92 10.48
CA ILE A 503 1.02 4.46 9.22
C ILE A 503 2.52 4.24 9.42
N THR A 504 3.08 3.22 8.78
CA THR A 504 4.51 2.88 8.83
C THR A 504 5.32 3.72 7.83
N SER A 505 6.59 3.97 8.12
CA SER A 505 7.50 4.81 7.33
C SER A 505 8.00 4.09 6.07
N GLY A 506 7.11 3.87 5.09
CA GLY A 506 7.37 3.20 3.81
C GLY A 506 6.12 2.57 3.21
N ASN A 507 6.31 1.77 2.16
CA ASN A 507 5.21 1.07 1.49
C ASN A 507 4.53 0.06 2.41
N THR A 508 3.21 0.04 2.44
CA THR A 508 2.40 -0.66 3.46
C THR A 508 2.11 -2.14 3.18
N ASN A 509 2.55 -2.68 2.04
CA ASN A 509 2.23 -4.07 1.69
C ASN A 509 2.93 -5.10 2.59
N SER A 510 4.24 -4.94 2.83
CA SER A 510 5.00 -5.87 3.69
C SER A 510 4.57 -5.78 5.17
N PRO A 511 4.34 -4.59 5.75
CA PRO A 511 3.70 -4.46 7.06
C PRO A 511 2.34 -5.16 7.15
N THR A 512 1.51 -5.10 6.10
CA THR A 512 0.22 -5.80 6.06
C THR A 512 0.38 -7.33 6.07
N ILE A 513 1.39 -7.87 5.37
CA ILE A 513 1.73 -9.30 5.41
C ILE A 513 2.21 -9.68 6.80
N MET A 514 3.08 -8.88 7.42
CA MET A 514 3.58 -9.09 8.78
C MET A 514 2.42 -9.13 9.80
N ILE A 515 1.49 -8.18 9.73
CA ILE A 515 0.29 -8.15 10.58
C ILE A 515 -0.51 -9.46 10.44
N ALA A 516 -0.65 -9.97 9.22
CA ALA A 516 -1.38 -11.21 8.97
C ALA A 516 -0.63 -12.45 9.50
N GLU A 517 0.71 -12.52 9.38
CA GLU A 517 1.51 -13.58 9.99
C GLU A 517 1.32 -13.60 11.51
N LYS A 518 1.38 -12.43 12.14
CA LYS A 518 1.20 -12.29 13.58
C LYS A 518 -0.23 -12.63 14.02
N ALA A 519 -1.23 -12.19 13.27
CA ALA A 519 -2.63 -12.53 13.54
C ALA A 519 -2.88 -14.03 13.44
N ALA A 520 -2.32 -14.70 12.44
CA ALA A 520 -2.42 -16.15 12.30
C ALA A 520 -1.79 -16.88 13.49
N GLU A 521 -0.62 -16.44 13.94
CA GLU A 521 0.04 -16.99 15.13
C GLU A 521 -0.84 -16.83 16.38
N MET A 522 -1.40 -15.63 16.61
CA MET A 522 -2.32 -15.38 17.73
C MET A 522 -3.57 -16.26 17.69
N MET A 523 -4.13 -16.50 16.49
CA MET A 523 -5.34 -17.34 16.32
C MET A 523 -5.04 -18.83 16.50
N LEU A 524 -3.83 -19.28 16.24
CA LEU A 524 -3.44 -20.68 16.38
C LEU A 524 -2.95 -21.01 17.79
N ALA A 525 -2.50 -20.02 18.55
CA ALA A 525 -2.07 -20.18 19.94
C ALA A 525 -3.23 -20.17 20.93
N GLY A 526 -4.38 -19.61 20.61
CA GLY A 526 -5.58 -19.50 21.44
C GLY A 526 -6.74 -20.31 20.92
#